data_e5e1f83669194e20a22fc58be83ff73e
#
_entry.id   e5e1f83669194e20a22fc58be83ff73e
#
_cell.length_a   1.000
_cell.length_b   1.000
_cell.length_c   1.000
_cell.angle_alpha   90.00
_cell.angle_beta   90.00
_cell.angle_gamma   90.00
#
_symmetry.space_group_name_H-M   'P 1'
#
loop_
_entity.id
_entity.type
_entity.pdbx_description
1 polymer ?
#
loop_
_entity_poly.entity_id
_entity_poly.type
_entity_poly.pdbx_seq_one_letter_code
_entity_poly.pdbx_strand_id
1 'polypeptide(L)'
;ALLLGGTEYGTVEVEIYQLVTMELDIARAGVLVWLVLGITALAGAAYAWLSRGTAGGGRIAPLPPAKADSAGKRLLLAFALAVLLLFCALPLAAVLVQAAQAGGSWQVLWEEETRLAAWNTLRFTATAVAAALALGISHAALARRLPWIRGITFLPFMVSPVCVAFGILLLYPEWTASLPLLTATYALLAYPFVTKDLLAAWDALPPQYAAAARSMGANRFQTACYVTAPLLLPAMRRGLTLAAATCIGEFAATLFLSRPEWLTLTTLIYQYLGTAGAENHDRAMVLTAALMMLAAAVFVLLDA
;
A
#
# COMPACT_ATOMS: atom_id res chain seq x y z
N ALA A 1 -1.04 -7.98 -13.34
CA ALA A 1 -0.42 -8.37 -14.62
C ALA A 1 0.18 -9.76 -14.53
N LEU A 2 1.08 -10.06 -13.57
CA LEU A 2 1.73 -11.39 -13.38
C LEU A 2 0.73 -12.56 -13.31
N LEU A 3 -0.44 -12.36 -12.71
CA LEU A 3 -1.45 -13.41 -12.51
C LEU A 3 -2.50 -13.48 -13.63
N LEU A 4 -2.80 -12.37 -14.30
CA LEU A 4 -3.94 -12.24 -15.20
C LEU A 4 -3.54 -11.96 -16.65
N GLY A 5 -2.31 -11.50 -16.92
CA GLY A 5 -1.89 -11.01 -18.23
C GLY A 5 -1.40 -12.08 -19.20
N GLY A 6 -1.01 -13.26 -18.72
CA GLY A 6 -0.38 -14.28 -19.56
C GLY A 6 0.86 -13.76 -20.31
N THR A 7 1.31 -14.50 -21.30
CA THR A 7 2.46 -14.10 -22.15
C THR A 7 2.12 -13.05 -23.20
N GLU A 8 0.83 -12.91 -23.56
CA GLU A 8 0.38 -11.98 -24.61
C GLU A 8 0.20 -10.54 -24.10
N TYR A 9 -0.05 -10.35 -22.80
CA TYR A 9 -0.29 -9.04 -22.19
C TYR A 9 0.73 -8.75 -21.09
N GLY A 10 2.02 -9.03 -21.39
CA GLY A 10 3.11 -8.74 -20.46
C GLY A 10 3.27 -7.23 -20.21
N THR A 11 3.29 -6.83 -18.95
CA THR A 11 3.71 -5.47 -18.58
C THR A 11 5.23 -5.44 -18.39
N VAL A 12 5.83 -4.25 -18.41
CA VAL A 12 7.27 -4.10 -18.14
C VAL A 12 7.68 -4.73 -16.82
N GLU A 13 6.80 -4.72 -15.81
CA GLU A 13 7.04 -5.39 -14.51
C GLU A 13 7.11 -6.90 -14.62
N VAL A 14 6.26 -7.50 -15.46
CA VAL A 14 6.29 -8.94 -15.73
C VAL A 14 7.57 -9.31 -16.46
N GLU A 15 7.99 -8.51 -17.43
CA GLU A 15 9.23 -8.69 -18.15
C GLU A 15 10.44 -8.60 -17.22
N ILE A 16 10.50 -7.59 -16.35
CA ILE A 16 11.56 -7.49 -15.32
C ILE A 16 11.60 -8.76 -14.46
N TYR A 17 10.42 -9.25 -14.03
CA TYR A 17 10.35 -10.48 -13.24
C TYR A 17 10.89 -11.70 -14.00
N GLN A 18 10.49 -11.88 -15.26
CA GLN A 18 10.95 -12.99 -16.09
C GLN A 18 12.46 -12.94 -16.35
N LEU A 19 12.99 -11.78 -16.71
CA LEU A 19 14.42 -11.56 -16.91
C LEU A 19 15.25 -11.89 -15.66
N VAL A 20 14.74 -11.53 -14.47
CA VAL A 20 15.45 -11.80 -13.22
C VAL A 20 15.35 -13.25 -12.77
N THR A 21 14.15 -13.86 -12.87
CA THR A 21 13.90 -15.19 -12.28
C THR A 21 14.06 -16.35 -13.24
N MET A 22 13.80 -16.14 -14.52
CA MET A 22 13.83 -17.19 -15.53
C MET A 22 15.10 -17.10 -16.42
N GLU A 23 15.43 -15.91 -16.90
CA GLU A 23 16.56 -15.71 -17.82
C GLU A 23 17.85 -15.35 -17.10
N LEU A 24 17.79 -14.91 -15.83
CA LEU A 24 18.92 -14.44 -15.04
C LEU A 24 19.72 -13.29 -15.73
N ASP A 25 19.05 -12.54 -16.61
CA ASP A 25 19.62 -11.40 -17.32
C ASP A 25 19.39 -10.09 -16.53
N ILE A 26 20.22 -9.90 -15.53
CA ILE A 26 20.19 -8.73 -14.65
C ILE A 26 20.43 -7.42 -15.43
N ALA A 27 21.25 -7.46 -16.51
CA ALA A 27 21.56 -6.27 -17.27
C ALA A 27 20.34 -5.72 -18.02
N ARG A 28 19.60 -6.58 -18.72
CA ARG A 28 18.35 -6.18 -19.39
C ARG A 28 17.28 -5.76 -18.39
N ALA A 29 17.11 -6.50 -17.30
CA ALA A 29 16.20 -6.10 -16.23
C ALA A 29 16.52 -4.70 -15.70
N GLY A 30 17.80 -4.39 -15.48
CA GLY A 30 18.25 -3.06 -15.06
C GLY A 30 17.89 -1.94 -16.03
N VAL A 31 18.00 -2.17 -17.34
CA VAL A 31 17.58 -1.20 -18.37
C VAL A 31 16.06 -0.91 -18.29
N LEU A 32 15.27 -1.96 -18.13
CA LEU A 32 13.81 -1.80 -18.00
C LEU A 32 13.42 -1.05 -16.72
N VAL A 33 14.11 -1.30 -15.61
CA VAL A 33 13.91 -0.54 -14.36
C VAL A 33 14.21 0.94 -14.57
N TRP A 34 15.32 1.29 -15.24
CA TRP A 34 15.66 2.68 -15.57
C TRP A 34 14.59 3.33 -16.46
N LEU A 35 14.03 2.59 -17.41
CA LEU A 35 12.95 3.05 -18.27
C LEU A 35 11.69 3.37 -17.44
N VAL A 36 11.27 2.47 -16.54
CA VAL A 36 10.11 2.69 -15.65
C VAL A 36 10.34 3.90 -14.74
N LEU A 37 11.54 4.00 -14.14
CA LEU A 37 11.92 5.16 -13.31
C LEU A 37 11.87 6.46 -14.11
N GLY A 38 12.38 6.47 -15.34
CA GLY A 38 12.34 7.63 -16.22
C GLY A 38 10.93 8.09 -16.55
N ILE A 39 10.05 7.16 -16.95
CA ILE A 39 8.63 7.45 -17.24
C ILE A 39 7.94 7.98 -15.97
N THR A 40 8.16 7.35 -14.83
CA THR A 40 7.56 7.75 -13.55
C THR A 40 8.04 9.14 -13.12
N ALA A 41 9.34 9.42 -13.27
CA ALA A 41 9.90 10.74 -12.96
C ALA A 41 9.33 11.83 -13.89
N LEU A 42 9.18 11.55 -15.17
CA LEU A 42 8.56 12.47 -16.13
C LEU A 42 7.09 12.74 -15.80
N ALA A 43 6.33 11.70 -15.49
CA ALA A 43 4.93 11.84 -15.07
C ALA A 43 4.81 12.66 -13.76
N GLY A 44 5.68 12.40 -12.78
CA GLY A 44 5.75 13.14 -11.53
C GLY A 44 6.13 14.62 -11.74
N ALA A 45 7.09 14.90 -12.61
CA ALA A 45 7.48 16.26 -12.98
C ALA A 45 6.36 17.01 -13.69
N ALA A 46 5.67 16.34 -14.63
CA ALA A 46 4.51 16.89 -15.33
C ALA A 46 3.37 17.21 -14.35
N TYR A 47 3.06 16.29 -13.42
CA TYR A 47 2.08 16.53 -12.37
C TYR A 47 2.46 17.72 -11.49
N ALA A 48 3.72 17.77 -11.03
CA ALA A 48 4.22 18.87 -10.22
C ALA A 48 4.19 20.22 -10.96
N TRP A 49 4.42 20.22 -12.27
CA TRP A 49 4.33 21.40 -13.12
C TRP A 49 2.87 21.87 -13.27
N LEU A 50 1.94 20.96 -13.57
CA LEU A 50 0.51 21.23 -13.71
C LEU A 50 -0.12 21.72 -12.41
N SER A 51 0.32 21.19 -11.27
CA SER A 51 -0.23 21.53 -9.95
C SER A 51 0.28 22.86 -9.37
N ARG A 52 1.33 23.46 -9.94
CA ARG A 52 1.88 24.74 -9.46
C ARG A 52 0.89 25.90 -9.48
N GLY A 53 -0.09 25.86 -10.38
CA GLY A 53 -1.14 26.88 -10.49
C GLY A 53 -2.32 26.71 -9.53
N THR A 54 -2.47 25.55 -8.91
CA THR A 54 -3.63 25.22 -8.07
C THR A 54 -3.36 25.33 -6.56
N ALA A 55 -2.14 25.66 -6.17
CA ALA A 55 -1.71 25.83 -4.77
C ALA A 55 -2.24 27.11 -4.10
N GLY A 56 -3.34 27.67 -4.57
CA GLY A 56 -4.07 28.73 -3.89
C GLY A 56 -4.71 28.19 -2.62
N GLY A 57 -4.09 28.42 -1.48
CA GLY A 57 -4.49 27.96 -0.15
C GLY A 57 -5.81 28.57 0.38
N GLY A 58 -6.85 28.54 -0.44
CA GLY A 58 -8.21 28.81 0.00
C GLY A 58 -8.71 27.59 0.78
N ARG A 59 -9.18 27.78 2.02
CA ARG A 59 -10.03 26.80 2.69
C ARG A 59 -11.22 26.53 1.79
N ILE A 60 -11.20 25.41 1.06
CA ILE A 60 -12.37 24.96 0.30
C ILE A 60 -13.37 24.53 1.38
N ALA A 61 -14.34 25.39 1.65
CA ALA A 61 -15.49 24.99 2.43
C ALA A 61 -16.20 23.87 1.66
N PRO A 62 -16.51 22.71 2.26
CA PRO A 62 -17.22 21.66 1.58
C PRO A 62 -18.58 22.22 1.14
N LEU A 63 -18.86 22.14 -0.14
CA LEU A 63 -20.18 22.50 -0.68
C LEU A 63 -21.23 21.58 -0.03
N PRO A 64 -22.39 22.10 0.36
CA PRO A 64 -23.46 21.26 0.85
C PRO A 64 -23.83 20.21 -0.20
N PRO A 65 -24.15 18.96 0.21
CA PRO A 65 -24.46 17.89 -0.71
C PRO A 65 -25.62 18.31 -1.62
N ALA A 66 -25.36 18.37 -2.93
CA ALA A 66 -26.38 18.71 -3.91
C ALA A 66 -27.38 17.55 -4.03
N LYS A 67 -28.68 17.84 -3.86
CA LYS A 67 -29.73 16.84 -4.08
C LYS A 67 -29.87 16.54 -5.58
N ALA A 68 -30.09 15.28 -5.90
CA ALA A 68 -30.36 14.86 -7.28
C ALA A 68 -31.84 15.15 -7.63
N ASP A 69 -32.18 16.44 -7.84
CA ASP A 69 -33.56 16.89 -7.98
C ASP A 69 -34.15 16.62 -9.37
N SER A 70 -33.35 16.34 -10.40
CA SER A 70 -33.83 16.02 -11.73
C SER A 70 -33.68 14.54 -12.09
N ALA A 71 -34.56 14.01 -12.96
CA ALA A 71 -34.50 12.62 -13.41
C ALA A 71 -33.15 12.30 -14.08
N GLY A 72 -32.59 13.24 -14.87
CA GLY A 72 -31.28 13.07 -15.48
C GLY A 72 -30.13 12.93 -14.45
N LYS A 73 -30.15 13.73 -13.37
CA LYS A 73 -29.14 13.63 -12.30
C LYS A 73 -29.26 12.29 -11.54
N ARG A 74 -30.49 11.81 -11.30
CA ARG A 74 -30.71 10.49 -10.67
C ARG A 74 -30.22 9.35 -11.56
N LEU A 75 -30.48 9.43 -12.87
CA LEU A 75 -29.99 8.43 -13.84
C LEU A 75 -28.47 8.43 -13.91
N LEU A 76 -27.84 9.60 -13.98
CA LEU A 76 -26.38 9.71 -13.96
C LEU A 76 -25.77 9.14 -12.67
N LEU A 77 -26.37 9.45 -11.51
CA LEU A 77 -25.93 8.91 -10.22
C LEU A 77 -26.11 7.38 -10.17
N ALA A 78 -27.25 6.86 -10.61
CA ALA A 78 -27.51 5.42 -10.68
C ALA A 78 -26.52 4.71 -11.61
N PHE A 79 -26.22 5.30 -12.77
CA PHE A 79 -25.19 4.77 -13.69
C PHE A 79 -23.81 4.77 -13.05
N ALA A 80 -23.39 5.88 -12.42
CA ALA A 80 -22.10 5.96 -11.74
C ALA A 80 -21.98 4.93 -10.61
N LEU A 81 -23.05 4.76 -9.80
CA LEU A 81 -23.10 3.73 -8.76
C LEU A 81 -23.08 2.31 -9.33
N ALA A 82 -23.79 2.05 -10.42
CA ALA A 82 -23.78 0.76 -11.09
C ALA A 82 -22.38 0.41 -11.63
N VAL A 83 -21.70 1.38 -12.24
CA VAL A 83 -20.31 1.22 -12.71
C VAL A 83 -19.39 0.96 -11.51
N LEU A 84 -19.50 1.71 -10.43
CA LEU A 84 -18.69 1.52 -9.23
C LEU A 84 -18.90 0.12 -8.63
N LEU A 85 -20.16 -0.32 -8.49
CA LEU A 85 -20.51 -1.64 -7.98
C LEU A 85 -19.99 -2.75 -8.91
N LEU A 86 -20.12 -2.58 -10.23
CA LEU A 86 -19.65 -3.56 -11.20
C LEU A 86 -18.13 -3.76 -11.13
N PHE A 87 -17.36 -2.68 -11.06
CA PHE A 87 -15.91 -2.78 -11.10
C PHE A 87 -15.26 -3.02 -9.73
N CYS A 88 -15.87 -2.58 -8.64
CA CYS A 88 -15.31 -2.75 -7.30
C CYS A 88 -15.90 -3.94 -6.54
N ALA A 89 -17.24 -4.09 -6.52
CA ALA A 89 -17.87 -5.11 -5.71
C ALA A 89 -17.94 -6.48 -6.41
N LEU A 90 -18.15 -6.51 -7.73
CA LEU A 90 -18.31 -7.76 -8.46
C LEU A 90 -17.08 -8.68 -8.40
N PRO A 91 -15.83 -8.19 -8.60
CA PRO A 91 -14.66 -9.05 -8.47
C PRO A 91 -14.50 -9.63 -7.07
N LEU A 92 -14.75 -8.83 -6.04
CA LEU A 92 -14.69 -9.29 -4.65
C LEU A 92 -15.77 -10.35 -4.36
N ALA A 93 -17.01 -10.09 -4.82
CA ALA A 93 -18.10 -11.05 -4.69
C ALA A 93 -17.81 -12.35 -5.45
N ALA A 94 -17.21 -12.27 -6.65
CA ALA A 94 -16.84 -13.45 -7.43
C ALA A 94 -15.86 -14.34 -6.67
N VAL A 95 -14.83 -13.78 -6.03
CA VAL A 95 -13.89 -14.52 -5.20
C VAL A 95 -14.61 -15.20 -4.03
N LEU A 96 -15.49 -14.48 -3.34
CA LEU A 96 -16.23 -15.04 -2.21
C LEU A 96 -17.18 -16.16 -2.63
N VAL A 97 -17.85 -16.02 -3.78
CA VAL A 97 -18.74 -17.07 -4.33
C VAL A 97 -17.91 -18.30 -4.72
N GLN A 98 -16.80 -18.14 -5.41
CA GLN A 98 -15.91 -19.25 -5.77
C GLN A 98 -15.35 -19.95 -4.54
N ALA A 99 -14.89 -19.20 -3.56
CA ALA A 99 -14.45 -19.76 -2.29
C ALA A 99 -15.57 -20.55 -1.58
N ALA A 100 -16.81 -20.03 -1.58
CA ALA A 100 -17.95 -20.73 -0.99
C ALA A 100 -18.27 -22.07 -1.72
N GLN A 101 -18.01 -22.13 -3.01
CA GLN A 101 -18.22 -23.33 -3.83
C GLN A 101 -17.06 -24.33 -3.77
N ALA A 102 -15.92 -23.96 -3.18
CA ALA A 102 -14.69 -24.76 -3.14
C ALA A 102 -14.79 -26.03 -2.25
N GLY A 103 -15.91 -26.27 -1.58
CA GLY A 103 -16.20 -27.52 -0.85
C GLY A 103 -15.10 -27.90 0.14
N GLY A 104 -14.48 -29.07 -0.10
CA GLY A 104 -13.41 -29.61 0.77
C GLY A 104 -12.12 -28.80 0.78
N SER A 105 -11.89 -27.90 -0.18
CA SER A 105 -10.67 -27.09 -0.26
C SER A 105 -10.51 -26.11 0.89
N TRP A 106 -11.55 -25.88 1.70
CA TRP A 106 -11.46 -25.10 2.95
C TRP A 106 -10.49 -25.71 3.97
N GLN A 107 -10.16 -26.99 3.85
CA GLN A 107 -9.17 -27.65 4.69
C GLN A 107 -7.78 -27.02 4.58
N VAL A 108 -7.48 -26.33 3.45
CA VAL A 108 -6.22 -25.59 3.24
C VAL A 108 -5.92 -24.58 4.36
N LEU A 109 -6.94 -24.02 5.00
CA LEU A 109 -6.75 -23.07 6.10
C LEU A 109 -6.11 -23.69 7.35
N TRP A 110 -6.21 -24.99 7.52
CA TRP A 110 -5.68 -25.74 8.65
C TRP A 110 -4.31 -26.35 8.39
N GLU A 111 -3.86 -26.31 7.12
CA GLU A 111 -2.53 -26.79 6.74
C GLU A 111 -1.44 -25.95 7.42
N GLU A 112 -0.35 -26.60 7.79
CA GLU A 112 0.77 -25.96 8.48
C GLU A 112 1.37 -24.82 7.66
N GLU A 113 1.47 -25.02 6.36
CA GLU A 113 1.98 -24.01 5.41
C GLU A 113 1.12 -22.75 5.40
N THR A 114 -0.20 -22.89 5.36
CA THR A 114 -1.13 -21.73 5.41
C THR A 114 -1.05 -21.00 6.75
N ARG A 115 -0.95 -21.75 7.85
CA ARG A 115 -0.81 -21.13 9.18
C ARG A 115 0.49 -20.37 9.30
N LEU A 116 1.58 -20.93 8.78
CA LEU A 116 2.87 -20.24 8.71
C LEU A 116 2.78 -18.99 7.83
N ALA A 117 2.18 -19.09 6.66
CA ALA A 117 1.98 -17.97 5.74
C ALA A 117 1.13 -16.84 6.37
N ALA A 118 0.05 -17.19 7.07
CA ALA A 118 -0.77 -16.23 7.80
C ALA A 118 0.01 -15.54 8.93
N TRP A 119 0.76 -16.29 9.71
CA TRP A 119 1.63 -15.73 10.75
C TRP A 119 2.70 -14.80 10.18
N ASN A 120 3.35 -15.20 9.09
CA ASN A 120 4.34 -14.38 8.39
C ASN A 120 3.72 -13.08 7.88
N THR A 121 2.55 -13.15 7.25
CA THR A 121 1.83 -11.96 6.77
C THR A 121 1.55 -10.99 7.91
N LEU A 122 1.05 -11.48 9.04
CA LEU A 122 0.75 -10.63 10.20
C LEU A 122 2.00 -10.03 10.83
N ARG A 123 3.04 -10.82 11.09
CA ARG A 123 4.27 -10.33 11.74
C ARG A 123 5.03 -9.34 10.85
N PHE A 124 5.09 -9.58 9.52
CA PHE A 124 5.76 -8.67 8.59
C PHE A 124 4.97 -7.37 8.47
N THR A 125 3.64 -7.46 8.38
CA THR A 125 2.78 -6.27 8.42
C THR A 125 2.98 -5.48 9.70
N ALA A 126 2.92 -6.11 10.86
CA ALA A 126 3.05 -5.41 12.16
C ALA A 126 4.41 -4.71 12.30
N THR A 127 5.50 -5.40 11.97
CA THR A 127 6.86 -4.82 12.05
C THR A 127 7.07 -3.73 11.02
N ALA A 128 6.57 -3.90 9.79
CA ALA A 128 6.67 -2.91 8.73
C ALA A 128 5.82 -1.66 9.01
N VAL A 129 4.60 -1.82 9.54
CA VAL A 129 3.74 -0.70 9.94
C VAL A 129 4.34 0.10 11.09
N ALA A 130 4.95 -0.56 12.06
CA ALA A 130 5.68 0.12 13.14
C ALA A 130 6.87 0.93 12.59
N ALA A 131 7.64 0.35 11.67
CA ALA A 131 8.74 1.04 11.00
C ALA A 131 8.23 2.17 10.09
N ALA A 132 7.14 1.96 9.33
CA ALA A 132 6.50 2.97 8.48
C ALA A 132 5.96 4.15 9.30
N LEU A 133 5.43 3.90 10.50
CA LEU A 133 5.02 4.94 11.43
C LEU A 133 6.21 5.81 11.86
N ALA A 134 7.31 5.18 12.28
CA ALA A 134 8.52 5.89 12.70
C ALA A 134 9.11 6.72 11.55
N LEU A 135 9.22 6.13 10.36
CA LEU A 135 9.67 6.81 9.14
C LEU A 135 8.72 7.95 8.75
N GLY A 136 7.41 7.69 8.79
CA GLY A 136 6.39 8.67 8.41
C GLY A 136 6.37 9.89 9.31
N ILE A 137 6.46 9.71 10.63
CA ILE A 137 6.57 10.81 11.61
C ILE A 137 7.86 11.59 11.38
N SER A 138 8.99 10.89 11.23
CA SER A 138 10.29 11.53 11.01
C SER A 138 10.32 12.33 9.73
N HIS A 139 9.80 11.75 8.62
CA HIS A 139 9.69 12.42 7.33
C HIS A 139 8.76 13.64 7.41
N ALA A 140 7.58 13.52 8.03
CA ALA A 140 6.66 14.63 8.20
C ALA A 140 7.27 15.77 9.01
N ALA A 141 7.97 15.48 10.11
CA ALA A 141 8.66 16.46 10.91
C ALA A 141 9.77 17.17 10.13
N LEU A 142 10.52 16.44 9.30
CA LEU A 142 11.59 16.98 8.47
C LEU A 142 11.02 17.80 7.30
N ALA A 143 9.97 17.34 6.64
CA ALA A 143 9.29 18.02 5.53
C ALA A 143 8.67 19.37 5.93
N ARG A 144 8.36 19.56 7.20
CA ARG A 144 7.93 20.86 7.74
C ARG A 144 9.08 21.85 7.90
N ARG A 145 10.30 21.37 8.11
CA ARG A 145 11.50 22.21 8.21
C ARG A 145 12.12 22.48 6.84
N LEU A 146 12.05 21.50 5.94
CA LEU A 146 12.67 21.51 4.61
C LEU A 146 11.59 21.25 3.55
N PRO A 147 10.98 22.30 2.96
CA PRO A 147 9.84 22.16 2.05
C PRO A 147 10.10 21.28 0.84
N TRP A 148 11.34 21.19 0.35
CA TRP A 148 11.69 20.34 -0.79
C TRP A 148 11.48 18.84 -0.50
N ILE A 149 11.58 18.42 0.77
CA ILE A 149 11.35 17.02 1.19
C ILE A 149 9.91 16.59 0.95
N ARG A 150 8.94 17.52 0.96
CA ARG A 150 7.54 17.22 0.63
C ARG A 150 7.40 16.67 -0.78
N GLY A 151 8.21 17.16 -1.72
CA GLY A 151 8.18 16.72 -3.11
C GLY A 151 8.58 15.25 -3.32
N ILE A 152 9.40 14.71 -2.42
CA ILE A 152 9.88 13.33 -2.50
C ILE A 152 9.07 12.32 -1.66
N THR A 153 8.06 12.79 -0.91
CA THR A 153 7.25 11.93 -0.03
C THR A 153 6.65 10.72 -0.77
N PHE A 154 6.18 10.93 -1.98
CA PHE A 154 5.52 9.90 -2.78
C PHE A 154 6.47 9.13 -3.71
N LEU A 155 7.74 9.50 -3.77
CA LEU A 155 8.69 8.87 -4.67
C LEU A 155 8.74 7.34 -4.54
N PRO A 156 8.78 6.75 -3.33
CA PRO A 156 8.77 5.30 -3.19
C PRO A 156 7.47 4.63 -3.63
N PHE A 157 6.35 5.34 -3.55
CA PHE A 157 5.05 4.86 -3.99
C PHE A 157 4.83 5.01 -5.50
N MET A 158 5.47 6.00 -6.12
CA MET A 158 5.40 6.20 -7.57
C MET A 158 6.21 5.16 -8.34
N VAL A 159 7.22 4.59 -7.70
CA VAL A 159 8.03 3.51 -8.29
C VAL A 159 7.33 2.19 -8.07
N SER A 160 7.32 1.33 -9.11
CA SER A 160 6.76 -0.02 -8.98
C SER A 160 7.42 -0.80 -7.83
N PRO A 161 6.63 -1.50 -6.98
CA PRO A 161 7.18 -2.38 -5.93
C PRO A 161 8.18 -3.41 -6.47
N VAL A 162 7.97 -3.93 -7.68
CA VAL A 162 8.89 -4.84 -8.37
C VAL A 162 10.25 -4.18 -8.60
N CYS A 163 10.26 -2.94 -9.13
CA CYS A 163 11.48 -2.17 -9.35
C CYS A 163 12.21 -1.86 -8.03
N VAL A 164 11.47 -1.53 -6.98
CA VAL A 164 12.03 -1.27 -5.64
C VAL A 164 12.67 -2.54 -5.08
N ALA A 165 11.95 -3.67 -5.11
CA ALA A 165 12.45 -4.95 -4.62
C ALA A 165 13.69 -5.42 -5.38
N PHE A 166 13.67 -5.30 -6.71
CA PHE A 166 14.82 -5.63 -7.55
C PHE A 166 16.01 -4.70 -7.30
N GLY A 167 15.78 -3.40 -7.18
CA GLY A 167 16.81 -2.43 -6.84
C GLY A 167 17.48 -2.72 -5.49
N ILE A 168 16.69 -3.11 -4.49
CA ILE A 168 17.17 -3.51 -3.16
C ILE A 168 17.97 -4.82 -3.25
N LEU A 169 17.50 -5.78 -4.03
CA LEU A 169 18.23 -7.04 -4.30
C LEU A 169 19.63 -6.78 -4.87
N LEU A 170 19.74 -5.86 -5.82
CA LEU A 170 21.02 -5.50 -6.43
C LEU A 170 21.93 -4.71 -5.50
N LEU A 171 21.35 -3.82 -4.71
CA LEU A 171 22.13 -2.92 -3.84
C LEU A 171 22.64 -3.64 -2.57
N TYR A 172 21.89 -4.62 -2.08
CA TYR A 172 22.20 -5.36 -0.86
C TYR A 172 22.16 -6.88 -1.07
N PRO A 173 22.97 -7.44 -1.98
CA PRO A 173 22.94 -8.87 -2.30
C PRO A 173 23.26 -9.76 -1.10
N GLU A 174 24.17 -9.31 -0.22
CA GLU A 174 24.55 -10.04 1.00
C GLU A 174 23.44 -10.07 2.06
N TRP A 175 22.52 -9.10 2.03
CA TRP A 175 21.38 -9.00 2.94
C TRP A 175 20.12 -9.60 2.37
N THR A 176 20.18 -10.09 1.14
CA THR A 176 19.07 -10.83 0.52
C THR A 176 18.65 -11.98 1.42
N ALA A 177 17.35 -12.20 1.53
CA ALA A 177 16.80 -13.18 2.45
C ALA A 177 17.09 -12.87 3.94
N SER A 178 17.15 -11.57 4.32
CA SER A 178 17.16 -11.13 5.71
C SER A 178 15.83 -10.49 6.08
N LEU A 179 15.34 -10.80 7.30
CA LEU A 179 14.08 -10.20 7.81
C LEU A 179 14.13 -8.67 7.91
N PRO A 180 15.23 -8.04 8.35
CA PRO A 180 15.32 -6.59 8.39
C PRO A 180 15.17 -5.95 7.02
N LEU A 181 15.78 -6.53 5.97
CA LEU A 181 15.70 -5.97 4.61
C LEU A 181 14.27 -6.09 4.05
N LEU A 182 13.63 -7.25 4.23
CA LEU A 182 12.25 -7.47 3.82
C LEU A 182 11.30 -6.48 4.52
N THR A 183 11.43 -6.37 5.85
CA THR A 183 10.60 -5.44 6.64
C THR A 183 10.87 -3.98 6.28
N ALA A 184 12.12 -3.61 6.04
CA ALA A 184 12.48 -2.25 5.60
C ALA A 184 11.88 -1.92 4.22
N THR A 185 11.86 -2.88 3.30
CA THR A 185 11.24 -2.71 1.99
C THR A 185 9.72 -2.48 2.11
N TYR A 186 9.04 -3.29 2.91
CA TYR A 186 7.62 -3.08 3.19
C TYR A 186 7.36 -1.69 3.82
N ALA A 187 8.17 -1.31 4.80
CA ALA A 187 8.06 -0.01 5.45
C ALA A 187 8.31 1.14 4.47
N LEU A 188 9.26 0.99 3.56
CA LEU A 188 9.58 1.97 2.51
C LEU A 188 8.40 2.19 1.55
N LEU A 189 7.67 1.14 1.21
CA LEU A 189 6.48 1.24 0.35
C LEU A 189 5.27 1.82 1.09
N ALA A 190 5.19 1.62 2.40
CA ALA A 190 4.01 1.97 3.21
C ALA A 190 4.10 3.34 3.91
N TYR A 191 5.31 3.83 4.26
CA TYR A 191 5.45 5.09 5.02
C TYR A 191 4.86 6.33 4.34
N PRO A 192 4.78 6.44 3.00
CA PRO A 192 4.21 7.62 2.36
C PRO A 192 2.75 7.87 2.74
N PHE A 193 1.98 6.82 3.00
CA PHE A 193 0.59 6.93 3.45
C PHE A 193 0.50 7.63 4.82
N VAL A 194 1.34 7.20 5.76
CA VAL A 194 1.43 7.84 7.09
C VAL A 194 1.89 9.29 6.96
N THR A 195 2.93 9.55 6.19
CA THR A 195 3.48 10.89 6.01
C THR A 195 2.47 11.86 5.42
N LYS A 196 1.75 11.43 4.37
CA LYS A 196 0.74 12.25 3.67
C LYS A 196 -0.35 12.72 4.62
N ASP A 197 -0.98 11.78 5.33
CA ASP A 197 -2.11 12.10 6.19
C ASP A 197 -1.67 12.92 7.39
N LEU A 198 -0.48 12.64 7.92
CA LEU A 198 0.11 13.39 9.00
C LEU A 198 0.46 14.82 8.60
N LEU A 199 1.07 15.03 7.41
CA LEU A 199 1.38 16.37 6.90
C LEU A 199 0.11 17.18 6.64
N ALA A 200 -0.88 16.59 6.00
CA ALA A 200 -2.15 17.25 5.70
C ALA A 200 -2.86 17.70 6.99
N ALA A 201 -2.93 16.83 7.99
CA ALA A 201 -3.52 17.17 9.28
C ALA A 201 -2.71 18.22 10.04
N TRP A 202 -1.38 18.12 10.00
CA TRP A 202 -0.50 19.06 10.70
C TRP A 202 -0.55 20.46 10.09
N ASP A 203 -0.64 20.56 8.76
CA ASP A 203 -0.79 21.85 8.07
C ASP A 203 -2.17 22.49 8.31
N ALA A 204 -3.19 21.66 8.51
CA ALA A 204 -4.54 22.11 8.85
C ALA A 204 -4.68 22.55 10.33
N LEU A 205 -3.72 22.22 11.20
CA LEU A 205 -3.77 22.51 12.62
C LEU A 205 -3.56 24.01 12.88
N PRO A 206 -4.53 24.72 13.52
CA PRO A 206 -4.38 26.11 13.86
C PRO A 206 -3.20 26.35 14.81
N PRO A 207 -2.31 27.32 14.53
CA PRO A 207 -1.14 27.60 15.35
C PRO A 207 -1.48 28.06 16.78
N GLN A 208 -2.72 28.50 16.99
CA GLN A 208 -3.23 28.96 18.28
C GLN A 208 -3.16 27.88 19.37
N TYR A 209 -3.37 26.60 19.04
CA TYR A 209 -3.30 25.52 20.02
C TYR A 209 -1.91 25.40 20.65
N ALA A 210 -0.88 25.44 19.81
CA ALA A 210 0.49 25.39 20.29
C ALA A 210 0.90 26.71 21.00
N ALA A 211 0.36 27.85 20.59
CA ALA A 211 0.58 29.11 21.24
C ALA A 211 -0.06 29.15 22.63
N ALA A 212 -1.31 28.74 22.78
CA ALA A 212 -2.01 28.66 24.06
C ALA A 212 -1.31 27.74 25.06
N ALA A 213 -0.86 26.55 24.62
CA ALA A 213 -0.10 25.65 25.48
C ALA A 213 1.19 26.32 26.03
N ARG A 214 1.92 27.02 25.17
CA ARG A 214 3.14 27.72 25.56
C ARG A 214 2.85 28.91 26.50
N SER A 215 1.75 29.61 26.31
CA SER A 215 1.31 30.68 27.20
C SER A 215 0.98 30.18 28.62
N MET A 216 0.56 28.91 28.72
CA MET A 216 0.35 28.22 29.99
C MET A 216 1.62 27.57 30.58
N GLY A 217 2.79 27.85 30.00
CA GLY A 217 4.09 27.40 30.53
C GLY A 217 4.57 26.05 29.96
N ALA A 218 3.85 25.44 28.98
CA ALA A 218 4.29 24.19 28.38
C ALA A 218 5.55 24.39 27.53
N ASN A 219 6.54 23.56 27.71
CA ASN A 219 7.72 23.52 26.85
C ASN A 219 7.40 22.88 25.49
N ARG A 220 8.36 22.90 24.55
CA ARG A 220 8.15 22.37 23.18
C ARG A 220 7.78 20.89 23.17
N PHE A 221 8.40 20.10 24.04
CA PHE A 221 8.13 18.65 24.13
C PHE A 221 6.73 18.39 24.70
N GLN A 222 6.37 19.09 25.77
CA GLN A 222 5.03 19.01 26.35
C GLN A 222 3.95 19.45 25.36
N THR A 223 4.17 20.54 24.62
CA THR A 223 3.25 20.98 23.55
C THR A 223 3.11 19.91 22.46
N ALA A 224 4.21 19.28 22.07
CA ALA A 224 4.17 18.20 21.08
C ALA A 224 3.40 16.98 21.57
N CYS A 225 3.69 16.49 22.79
CA CYS A 225 3.09 15.26 23.32
C CYS A 225 1.63 15.43 23.78
N TYR A 226 1.31 16.56 24.44
CA TYR A 226 -0.01 16.72 25.07
C TYR A 226 -1.02 17.49 24.22
N VAL A 227 -0.56 18.21 23.18
CA VAL A 227 -1.46 19.00 22.32
C VAL A 227 -1.38 18.53 20.87
N THR A 228 -0.19 18.55 20.27
CA THR A 228 -0.05 18.28 18.84
C THR A 228 -0.30 16.81 18.52
N ALA A 229 0.32 15.88 19.22
CA ALA A 229 0.21 14.44 18.94
C ALA A 229 -1.23 13.91 19.10
N PRO A 230 -1.99 14.25 20.18
CA PRO A 230 -3.38 13.84 20.29
C PRO A 230 -4.28 14.36 19.17
N LEU A 231 -4.05 15.60 18.73
CA LEU A 231 -4.80 16.20 17.62
C LEU A 231 -4.47 15.57 16.25
N LEU A 232 -3.28 15.01 16.11
CA LEU A 232 -2.86 14.32 14.90
C LEU A 232 -3.22 12.80 14.91
N LEU A 233 -3.62 12.25 16.05
CA LEU A 233 -3.90 10.82 16.20
C LEU A 233 -4.91 10.28 15.19
N PRO A 234 -6.03 10.97 14.86
CA PRO A 234 -6.95 10.49 13.84
C PRO A 234 -6.32 10.38 12.44
N ALA A 235 -5.44 11.30 12.08
CA ALA A 235 -4.72 11.26 10.82
C ALA A 235 -3.66 10.14 10.81
N MET A 236 -2.98 9.94 11.94
CA MET A 236 -2.03 8.82 12.10
C MET A 236 -2.74 7.48 11.94
N ARG A 237 -3.90 7.29 12.56
CA ARG A 237 -4.71 6.05 12.43
C ARG A 237 -5.06 5.78 10.97
N ARG A 238 -5.59 6.77 10.23
CA ARG A 238 -5.91 6.62 8.80
C ARG A 238 -4.69 6.23 7.97
N GLY A 239 -3.57 6.94 8.19
CA GLY A 239 -2.31 6.62 7.51
C GLY A 239 -1.81 5.20 7.83
N LEU A 240 -1.93 4.77 9.09
CA LEU A 240 -1.58 3.40 9.52
C LEU A 240 -2.48 2.34 8.90
N THR A 241 -3.79 2.60 8.82
CA THR A 241 -4.75 1.68 8.19
C THR A 241 -4.39 1.43 6.72
N LEU A 242 -4.08 2.50 5.97
CA LEU A 242 -3.64 2.37 4.57
C LEU A 242 -2.27 1.69 4.45
N ALA A 243 -1.33 2.00 5.34
CA ALA A 243 -0.03 1.35 5.39
C ALA A 243 -0.16 -0.14 5.69
N ALA A 244 -1.02 -0.53 6.63
CA ALA A 244 -1.29 -1.93 6.95
C ALA A 244 -1.94 -2.68 5.79
N ALA A 245 -2.93 -2.08 5.13
CA ALA A 245 -3.56 -2.66 3.93
C ALA A 245 -2.53 -2.90 2.81
N THR A 246 -1.63 -1.94 2.59
CA THR A 246 -0.54 -2.07 1.61
C THR A 246 0.42 -3.21 1.99
N CYS A 247 0.82 -3.32 3.27
CA CYS A 247 1.72 -4.37 3.73
C CYS A 247 1.09 -5.77 3.67
N ILE A 248 -0.20 -5.92 4.00
CA ILE A 248 -0.92 -7.20 3.93
C ILE A 248 -0.97 -7.72 2.48
N GLY A 249 -1.19 -6.80 1.54
CA GLY A 249 -1.25 -7.12 0.11
C GLY A 249 0.11 -7.16 -0.59
N GLU A 250 1.22 -6.91 0.13
CA GLU A 250 2.53 -6.87 -0.51
C GLU A 250 2.97 -8.25 -0.99
N PHE A 251 3.28 -8.31 -2.27
CA PHE A 251 3.64 -9.54 -2.96
C PHE A 251 5.05 -9.46 -3.56
N ALA A 252 5.36 -8.34 -4.24
CA ALA A 252 6.58 -8.22 -5.03
C ALA A 252 7.84 -8.29 -4.15
N ALA A 253 7.85 -7.58 -3.03
CA ALA A 253 9.00 -7.60 -2.12
C ALA A 253 9.23 -9.01 -1.54
N THR A 254 8.15 -9.71 -1.16
CA THR A 254 8.26 -11.10 -0.68
C THR A 254 8.77 -12.01 -1.77
N LEU A 255 8.27 -11.88 -3.00
CA LEU A 255 8.65 -12.74 -4.11
C LEU A 255 10.16 -12.66 -4.44
N PHE A 256 10.75 -11.45 -4.35
CA PHE A 256 12.17 -11.23 -4.68
C PHE A 256 13.12 -11.38 -3.49
N LEU A 257 12.68 -11.07 -2.27
CA LEU A 257 13.56 -10.91 -1.12
C LEU A 257 13.37 -11.97 -0.03
N SER A 258 12.36 -12.86 -0.14
CA SER A 258 12.06 -13.83 0.91
C SER A 258 12.75 -15.17 0.71
N ARG A 259 12.70 -15.99 1.76
CA ARG A 259 13.05 -17.41 1.77
C ARG A 259 11.79 -18.26 1.79
N PRO A 260 11.87 -19.56 1.49
CA PRO A 260 10.72 -20.46 1.60
C PRO A 260 10.02 -20.44 2.96
N GLU A 261 10.79 -20.28 4.06
CA GLU A 261 10.24 -20.20 5.42
C GLU A 261 9.46 -18.90 5.70
N TRP A 262 9.60 -17.90 4.83
CA TRP A 262 8.93 -16.59 4.96
C TRP A 262 7.78 -16.43 3.98
N LEU A 263 7.24 -17.54 3.55
CA LEU A 263 6.05 -17.58 2.72
C LEU A 263 4.93 -16.73 3.36
N THR A 264 4.31 -15.88 2.57
CA THR A 264 3.15 -15.07 2.97
C THR A 264 1.88 -15.58 2.27
N LEU A 265 0.71 -15.15 2.72
CA LEU A 265 -0.55 -15.56 2.07
C LEU A 265 -0.59 -15.14 0.60
N THR A 266 -0.06 -13.97 0.24
CA THR A 266 0.00 -13.49 -1.14
C THR A 266 0.87 -14.38 -2.03
N THR A 267 2.03 -14.81 -1.53
CA THR A 267 2.93 -15.71 -2.26
C THR A 267 2.40 -17.13 -2.32
N LEU A 268 1.72 -17.62 -1.29
CA LEU A 268 1.08 -18.92 -1.27
C LEU A 268 -0.08 -18.97 -2.28
N ILE A 269 -0.93 -17.94 -2.35
CA ILE A 269 -1.97 -17.80 -3.37
C ILE A 269 -1.35 -17.85 -4.78
N TYR A 270 -0.24 -17.14 -4.99
CA TYR A 270 0.46 -17.15 -6.27
C TYR A 270 0.95 -18.55 -6.66
N GLN A 271 1.51 -19.31 -5.72
CA GLN A 271 1.98 -20.68 -5.96
C GLN A 271 0.83 -21.60 -6.37
N TYR A 272 -0.30 -21.55 -5.66
CA TYR A 272 -1.48 -22.36 -6.02
C TYR A 272 -2.06 -21.98 -7.38
N LEU A 273 -2.12 -20.68 -7.71
CA LEU A 273 -2.58 -20.22 -9.04
C LEU A 273 -1.62 -20.59 -10.17
N GLY A 274 -0.32 -20.68 -9.88
CA GLY A 274 0.71 -21.11 -10.83
C GLY A 274 0.76 -22.63 -11.05
N THR A 275 0.09 -23.40 -10.20
CA THR A 275 0.04 -24.88 -10.30
C THR A 275 -1.27 -25.31 -10.95
N ALA A 276 -1.18 -26.06 -12.06
CA ALA A 276 -2.37 -26.52 -12.78
C ALA A 276 -3.23 -27.48 -11.92
N GLY A 277 -4.54 -27.35 -12.02
CA GLY A 277 -5.52 -28.20 -11.35
C GLY A 277 -6.66 -27.44 -10.72
N ALA A 278 -7.89 -27.96 -10.82
CA ALA A 278 -9.08 -27.33 -10.27
C ALA A 278 -8.99 -27.16 -8.74
N GLU A 279 -8.46 -28.18 -8.05
CA GLU A 279 -8.27 -28.14 -6.59
C GLU A 279 -7.31 -27.01 -6.16
N ASN A 280 -6.21 -26.79 -6.88
CA ASN A 280 -5.28 -25.70 -6.59
C ASN A 280 -5.93 -24.32 -6.81
N HIS A 281 -6.75 -24.20 -7.85
CA HIS A 281 -7.53 -22.99 -8.08
C HIS A 281 -8.51 -22.73 -6.93
N ASP A 282 -9.25 -23.75 -6.48
CA ASP A 282 -10.19 -23.65 -5.37
C ASP A 282 -9.48 -23.27 -4.06
N ARG A 283 -8.33 -23.87 -3.76
CA ARG A 283 -7.47 -23.51 -2.61
C ARG A 283 -7.02 -22.06 -2.68
N ALA A 284 -6.59 -21.60 -3.86
CA ALA A 284 -6.23 -20.19 -4.07
C ALA A 284 -7.40 -19.24 -3.82
N MET A 285 -8.63 -19.58 -4.24
CA MET A 285 -9.82 -18.78 -4.00
C MET A 285 -10.17 -18.70 -2.51
N VAL A 286 -10.07 -19.82 -1.79
CA VAL A 286 -10.28 -19.86 -0.32
C VAL A 286 -9.24 -18.98 0.40
N LEU A 287 -7.96 -19.10 0.04
CA LEU A 287 -6.89 -18.28 0.63
C LEU A 287 -7.06 -16.79 0.31
N THR A 288 -7.51 -16.46 -0.91
CA THR A 288 -7.81 -15.08 -1.31
C THR A 288 -8.96 -14.51 -0.48
N ALA A 289 -10.03 -15.29 -0.28
CA ALA A 289 -11.13 -14.88 0.60
C ALA A 289 -10.67 -14.69 2.05
N ALA A 290 -9.81 -15.58 2.56
CA ALA A 290 -9.23 -15.44 3.91
C ALA A 290 -8.35 -14.19 4.02
N LEU A 291 -7.52 -13.88 3.01
CA LEU A 291 -6.71 -12.67 2.96
C LEU A 291 -7.59 -11.40 2.92
N MET A 292 -8.68 -11.41 2.16
CA MET A 292 -9.65 -10.31 2.12
C MET A 292 -10.29 -10.10 3.50
N MET A 293 -10.69 -11.16 4.18
CA MET A 293 -11.26 -11.08 5.54
C MET A 293 -10.23 -10.57 6.54
N LEU A 294 -8.98 -11.01 6.45
CA LEU A 294 -7.89 -10.53 7.28
C LEU A 294 -7.63 -9.03 7.08
N ALA A 295 -7.55 -8.59 5.84
CA ALA A 295 -7.37 -7.18 5.50
C ALA A 295 -8.54 -6.32 6.01
N ALA A 296 -9.78 -6.78 5.83
CA ALA A 296 -10.96 -6.10 6.35
C ALA A 296 -10.96 -6.03 7.89
N ALA A 297 -10.59 -7.11 8.57
CA ALA A 297 -10.49 -7.13 10.02
C ALA A 297 -9.44 -6.13 10.54
N VAL A 298 -8.26 -6.11 9.92
CA VAL A 298 -7.19 -5.14 10.28
C VAL A 298 -7.63 -3.71 10.01
N PHE A 299 -8.33 -3.48 8.89
CA PHE A 299 -8.87 -2.16 8.56
C PHE A 299 -9.85 -1.69 9.64
N VAL A 300 -10.83 -2.52 10.02
CA VAL A 300 -11.82 -2.18 11.05
C VAL A 300 -11.15 -1.94 12.42
N LEU A 301 -10.16 -2.77 12.79
CA LEU A 301 -9.45 -2.65 14.07
C LEU A 301 -8.61 -1.36 14.17
N LEU A 302 -8.05 -0.88 13.07
CA LEU A 302 -7.21 0.33 13.07
C LEU A 302 -8.03 1.62 12.89
N ASP A 303 -9.21 1.55 12.25
CA ASP A 303 -10.06 2.71 12.00
C ASP A 303 -11.06 2.97 13.16
N ALA A 304 -11.32 1.96 13.99
CA ALA A 304 -12.14 2.09 15.21
C ALA A 304 -11.38 2.87 16.30
#